data_2602ccb888ab8aa9d80856f356c8d2a0
#
_entry.id   2602ccb888ab8aa9d80856f356c8d2a0
#
_cell.length_a   1.000
_cell.length_b   1.000
_cell.length_c   1.000
_cell.angle_alpha   90.00
_cell.angle_beta   90.00
_cell.angle_gamma   90.00
#
_symmetry.space_group_name_H-M   'P 1'
#
loop_
_entity.id
_entity.type
_entity.pdbx_description
1 polymer ?
#
loop_
_entity_poly.entity_id
_entity_poly.type
_entity_poly.pdbx_seq_one_letter_code
_entity_poly.pdbx_strand_id
1 'polypeptide(L)'
;MGGVKRLKISVIMLTYNRGKLVGRAIESILNQTLRDFEFIIVDNGSTDQSGVIADSYATKDSRIRVIHRERGNIGSGRNTGLDIANGEWITFVDDDDWCEPDFLEFLMDLAMENNADIAICGAEKEENGHHSLIGIEEKVVLNAEEAIIELMWRKRFNNGFPTKLFKSSLLSGLRFPETGLYDDIHLMYKALGAANCIVSYGIVKYHVYRHEGNNSAATSQDRMITSQYLCDYRAAYRERTKWLCERFPSNAYYWYYFEWSFMISMVNKIIKNDLTGCSIHLNEMQQELSRHREKFINAPWILEYEREWVCNYA
;
A
#
# COMPACT_ATOMS: atom_id res chain seq x y z
N MET A 1 -36.74 -18.21 -9.22
CA MET A 1 -36.11 -16.96 -8.71
C MET A 1 -34.66 -16.98 -9.15
N GLY A 2 -34.30 -16.20 -10.17
CA GLY A 2 -32.92 -16.12 -10.63
C GLY A 2 -32.10 -15.37 -9.58
N GLY A 3 -31.21 -16.07 -8.88
CA GLY A 3 -30.27 -15.45 -7.98
C GLY A 3 -29.42 -14.46 -8.79
N VAL A 4 -29.27 -13.23 -8.32
CA VAL A 4 -28.35 -12.26 -8.88
C VAL A 4 -26.96 -12.90 -8.77
N LYS A 5 -26.33 -13.21 -9.91
CA LYS A 5 -24.97 -13.75 -9.93
C LYS A 5 -24.06 -12.70 -9.31
N ARG A 6 -23.56 -12.96 -8.10
CA ARG A 6 -22.70 -12.03 -7.40
C ARG A 6 -21.32 -12.06 -8.07
N LEU A 7 -20.83 -10.92 -8.48
CA LEU A 7 -19.49 -10.79 -9.06
C LEU A 7 -18.44 -11.29 -8.07
N LYS A 8 -17.43 -11.99 -8.56
CA LYS A 8 -16.37 -12.49 -7.68
C LYS A 8 -15.44 -11.37 -7.22
N ILE A 9 -14.96 -10.52 -8.13
CA ILE A 9 -13.95 -9.51 -7.83
C ILE A 9 -14.38 -8.13 -8.32
N SER A 10 -14.22 -7.10 -7.49
CA SER A 10 -14.13 -5.70 -7.92
C SER A 10 -12.66 -5.30 -8.01
N VAL A 11 -12.21 -4.95 -9.21
CA VAL A 11 -10.90 -4.34 -9.44
C VAL A 11 -11.08 -2.82 -9.41
N ILE A 12 -10.34 -2.12 -8.55
CA ILE A 12 -10.43 -0.67 -8.40
C ILE A 12 -9.12 -0.04 -8.88
N MET A 13 -9.19 0.88 -9.83
CA MET A 13 -8.07 1.68 -10.32
C MET A 13 -8.39 3.16 -10.16
N LEU A 14 -7.46 3.90 -9.56
CA LEU A 14 -7.49 5.35 -9.54
C LEU A 14 -6.58 5.87 -10.63
N THR A 15 -7.04 6.84 -11.43
CA THR A 15 -6.18 7.50 -12.43
C THR A 15 -6.17 9.01 -12.26
N TYR A 16 -4.99 9.61 -12.49
CA TYR A 16 -4.83 11.05 -12.55
C TYR A 16 -3.64 11.43 -13.43
N ASN A 17 -3.92 12.05 -14.58
CA ASN A 17 -2.92 12.53 -15.54
C ASN A 17 -1.89 11.44 -15.95
N ARG A 18 -2.40 10.29 -16.38
CA ARG A 18 -1.65 9.10 -16.85
C ARG A 18 -1.99 8.70 -18.28
N GLY A 19 -2.36 9.64 -19.14
CA GLY A 19 -2.82 9.35 -20.51
C GLY A 19 -1.88 8.48 -21.35
N LYS A 20 -0.57 8.45 -21.03
CA LYS A 20 0.40 7.59 -21.73
C LYS A 20 0.49 6.16 -21.16
N LEU A 21 0.00 5.92 -19.95
CA LEU A 21 0.21 4.66 -19.21
C LEU A 21 -1.11 3.93 -18.93
N VAL A 22 -2.19 4.68 -18.67
CA VAL A 22 -3.49 4.14 -18.23
C VAL A 22 -4.04 3.07 -19.19
N GLY A 23 -3.81 3.21 -20.50
CA GLY A 23 -4.25 2.20 -21.48
C GLY A 23 -3.62 0.84 -21.25
N ARG A 24 -2.29 0.78 -20.99
CA ARG A 24 -1.59 -0.48 -20.66
C ARG A 24 -2.14 -1.13 -19.40
N ALA A 25 -2.36 -0.34 -18.35
CA ALA A 25 -2.94 -0.82 -17.10
C ALA A 25 -4.35 -1.41 -17.34
N ILE A 26 -5.22 -0.70 -18.08
CA ILE A 26 -6.56 -1.18 -18.42
C ILE A 26 -6.49 -2.50 -19.21
N GLU A 27 -5.66 -2.57 -20.25
CA GLU A 27 -5.53 -3.79 -21.08
C GLU A 27 -5.04 -4.98 -20.27
N SER A 28 -4.13 -4.80 -19.31
CA SER A 28 -3.65 -5.89 -18.46
C SER A 28 -4.78 -6.50 -17.61
N ILE A 29 -5.76 -5.71 -17.19
CA ILE A 29 -6.93 -6.19 -16.45
C ILE A 29 -7.97 -6.81 -17.39
N LEU A 30 -8.22 -6.22 -18.55
CA LEU A 30 -9.19 -6.78 -19.50
C LEU A 30 -8.76 -8.15 -20.05
N ASN A 31 -7.47 -8.41 -20.12
CA ASN A 31 -6.89 -9.66 -20.60
C ASN A 31 -6.73 -10.75 -19.53
N GLN A 32 -7.23 -10.53 -18.30
CA GLN A 32 -7.17 -11.54 -17.25
C GLN A 32 -7.88 -12.84 -17.61
N THR A 33 -7.32 -14.00 -17.19
CA THR A 33 -7.91 -15.34 -17.42
C THR A 33 -9.23 -15.51 -16.68
N LEU A 34 -9.30 -15.05 -15.41
CA LEU A 34 -10.55 -14.95 -14.67
C LEU A 34 -11.43 -13.85 -15.29
N ARG A 35 -12.68 -14.18 -15.67
CA ARG A 35 -13.58 -13.27 -16.39
C ARG A 35 -14.68 -12.65 -15.54
N ASP A 36 -14.97 -13.22 -14.37
CA ASP A 36 -16.07 -12.81 -13.49
C ASP A 36 -15.62 -11.70 -12.52
N PHE A 37 -15.41 -10.50 -13.07
CA PHE A 37 -15.04 -9.29 -12.33
C PHE A 37 -15.75 -8.05 -12.88
N GLU A 38 -15.87 -7.01 -12.06
CA GLU A 38 -16.10 -5.65 -12.50
C GLU A 38 -14.80 -4.85 -12.39
N PHE A 39 -14.63 -3.86 -13.26
CA PHE A 39 -13.47 -2.98 -13.25
C PHE A 39 -13.92 -1.53 -13.08
N ILE A 40 -13.66 -0.98 -11.90
CA ILE A 40 -14.02 0.37 -11.50
C ILE A 40 -12.80 1.27 -11.71
N ILE A 41 -12.90 2.21 -12.64
CA ILE A 41 -11.88 3.21 -12.92
C ILE A 41 -12.38 4.55 -12.38
N VAL A 42 -11.66 5.10 -11.40
CA VAL A 42 -11.96 6.41 -10.84
C VAL A 42 -10.99 7.44 -11.42
N ASP A 43 -11.48 8.28 -12.30
CA ASP A 43 -10.74 9.44 -12.80
C ASP A 43 -10.82 10.58 -11.77
N ASN A 44 -9.70 10.83 -11.10
CA ASN A 44 -9.57 11.78 -9.99
C ASN A 44 -9.35 13.24 -10.47
N GLY A 45 -10.09 13.64 -11.49
CA GLY A 45 -10.05 15.00 -12.04
C GLY A 45 -8.87 15.22 -12.99
N SER A 46 -8.59 14.27 -13.89
CA SER A 46 -7.55 14.42 -14.91
C SER A 46 -7.84 15.59 -15.84
N THR A 47 -6.77 16.27 -16.24
CA THR A 47 -6.79 17.36 -17.22
C THR A 47 -6.18 16.95 -18.56
N ASP A 48 -5.63 15.73 -18.64
CA ASP A 48 -5.10 15.13 -19.86
C ASP A 48 -6.11 14.12 -20.47
N GLN A 49 -5.64 13.23 -21.33
CA GLN A 49 -6.49 12.25 -22.02
C GLN A 49 -6.89 11.03 -21.15
N SER A 50 -6.48 10.95 -19.88
CA SER A 50 -6.69 9.74 -19.03
C SER A 50 -8.15 9.36 -18.93
N GLY A 51 -9.04 10.31 -18.60
CA GLY A 51 -10.48 10.07 -18.51
C GLY A 51 -11.10 9.65 -19.85
N VAL A 52 -10.74 10.33 -20.95
CA VAL A 52 -11.23 10.01 -22.30
C VAL A 52 -10.80 8.60 -22.74
N ILE A 53 -9.57 8.20 -22.40
CA ILE A 53 -9.07 6.84 -22.68
C ILE A 53 -9.90 5.83 -21.87
N ALA A 54 -10.11 6.05 -20.58
CA ALA A 54 -10.92 5.16 -19.75
C ALA A 54 -12.34 4.99 -20.31
N ASP A 55 -13.01 6.08 -20.69
CA ASP A 55 -14.34 6.06 -21.32
C ASP A 55 -14.35 5.27 -22.62
N SER A 56 -13.30 5.40 -23.44
CA SER A 56 -13.18 4.65 -24.69
C SER A 56 -13.13 3.14 -24.49
N TYR A 57 -12.55 2.67 -23.40
CA TYR A 57 -12.57 1.24 -23.01
C TYR A 57 -13.93 0.84 -22.43
N ALA A 58 -14.57 1.68 -21.64
CA ALA A 58 -15.90 1.40 -21.08
C ALA A 58 -16.98 1.24 -22.16
N THR A 59 -16.85 1.93 -23.32
CA THR A 59 -17.76 1.71 -24.45
C THR A 59 -17.58 0.35 -25.14
N LYS A 60 -16.46 -0.31 -24.95
CA LYS A 60 -16.09 -1.58 -25.61
C LYS A 60 -16.24 -2.80 -24.68
N ASP A 61 -16.16 -2.61 -23.37
CA ASP A 61 -16.25 -3.69 -22.39
C ASP A 61 -17.18 -3.30 -21.23
N SER A 62 -18.30 -4.01 -21.12
CA SER A 62 -19.33 -3.75 -20.13
C SER A 62 -18.91 -4.05 -18.67
N ARG A 63 -17.77 -4.68 -18.47
CA ARG A 63 -17.19 -4.88 -17.12
C ARG A 63 -16.64 -3.58 -16.53
N ILE A 64 -16.34 -2.57 -17.36
CA ILE A 64 -15.75 -1.30 -16.94
C ILE A 64 -16.85 -0.32 -16.54
N ARG A 65 -16.63 0.32 -15.39
CA ARG A 65 -17.39 1.50 -14.93
C ARG A 65 -16.41 2.63 -14.67
N VAL A 66 -16.56 3.74 -15.35
CA VAL A 66 -15.75 4.95 -15.15
C VAL A 66 -16.52 5.94 -14.29
N ILE A 67 -15.86 6.50 -13.29
CA ILE A 67 -16.38 7.56 -12.42
C ILE A 67 -15.45 8.76 -12.54
N HIS A 68 -15.95 9.86 -13.05
CA HIS A 68 -15.23 11.14 -13.05
C HIS A 68 -15.58 11.90 -11.78
N ARG A 69 -14.58 12.43 -11.12
CA ARG A 69 -14.76 13.25 -9.92
C ARG A 69 -13.85 14.49 -9.95
N GLU A 70 -14.15 15.46 -9.12
CA GLU A 70 -13.21 16.54 -8.85
C GLU A 70 -11.94 15.99 -8.18
N ARG A 71 -10.82 16.67 -8.41
CA ARG A 71 -9.54 16.25 -7.85
C ARG A 71 -9.57 16.17 -6.33
N GLY A 72 -9.23 15.01 -5.80
CA GLY A 72 -8.97 14.77 -4.39
C GLY A 72 -7.60 14.12 -4.16
N ASN A 73 -7.30 13.69 -2.93
CA ASN A 73 -6.15 12.83 -2.67
C ASN A 73 -6.41 11.38 -3.14
N ILE A 74 -5.39 10.53 -3.06
CA ILE A 74 -5.47 9.11 -3.48
C ILE A 74 -6.54 8.38 -2.66
N GLY A 75 -6.56 8.59 -1.34
CA GLY A 75 -7.50 7.92 -0.44
C GLY A 75 -8.97 8.23 -0.77
N SER A 76 -9.30 9.50 -1.04
CA SER A 76 -10.66 9.88 -1.42
C SER A 76 -11.10 9.25 -2.75
N GLY A 77 -10.17 9.11 -3.71
CA GLY A 77 -10.44 8.42 -4.97
C GLY A 77 -10.68 6.92 -4.78
N ARG A 78 -9.85 6.25 -3.97
CA ARG A 78 -10.03 4.85 -3.62
C ARG A 78 -11.34 4.60 -2.87
N ASN A 79 -11.74 5.51 -1.96
CA ASN A 79 -13.05 5.45 -1.28
C ASN A 79 -14.22 5.51 -2.28
N THR A 80 -14.13 6.37 -3.29
CA THR A 80 -15.14 6.42 -4.37
C THR A 80 -15.30 5.06 -5.06
N GLY A 81 -14.20 4.37 -5.34
CA GLY A 81 -14.24 3.02 -5.89
C GLY A 81 -14.85 1.99 -4.92
N LEU A 82 -14.49 2.06 -3.64
CA LEU A 82 -15.04 1.18 -2.59
C LEU A 82 -16.55 1.34 -2.42
N ASP A 83 -17.07 2.56 -2.51
CA ASP A 83 -18.50 2.86 -2.31
C ASP A 83 -19.42 2.21 -3.35
N ILE A 84 -18.88 1.89 -4.53
CA ILE A 84 -19.65 1.30 -5.63
C ILE A 84 -19.24 -0.13 -5.98
N ALA A 85 -18.24 -0.68 -5.29
CA ALA A 85 -17.78 -2.05 -5.48
C ALA A 85 -18.82 -3.05 -5.01
N ASN A 86 -19.14 -4.06 -5.85
CA ASN A 86 -20.15 -5.07 -5.58
C ASN A 86 -19.57 -6.48 -5.46
N GLY A 87 -18.27 -6.66 -5.68
CA GLY A 87 -17.57 -7.93 -5.60
C GLY A 87 -17.51 -8.50 -4.19
N GLU A 88 -17.47 -9.82 -4.10
CA GLU A 88 -17.18 -10.51 -2.82
C GLU A 88 -15.73 -10.27 -2.39
N TRP A 89 -14.88 -9.99 -3.36
CA TRP A 89 -13.47 -9.68 -3.21
C TRP A 89 -13.13 -8.35 -3.87
N ILE A 90 -12.12 -7.67 -3.34
CA ILE A 90 -11.63 -6.38 -3.83
C ILE A 90 -10.13 -6.45 -4.03
N THR A 91 -9.66 -5.96 -5.15
CA THR A 91 -8.23 -5.69 -5.41
C THR A 91 -8.06 -4.28 -5.98
N PHE A 92 -6.89 -3.72 -5.79
CA PHE A 92 -6.50 -2.43 -6.33
C PHE A 92 -5.38 -2.59 -7.35
N VAL A 93 -5.37 -1.74 -8.35
CA VAL A 93 -4.29 -1.64 -9.34
C VAL A 93 -3.96 -0.17 -9.57
N ASP A 94 -2.70 0.13 -9.81
CA ASP A 94 -2.26 1.50 -10.11
C ASP A 94 -2.27 1.73 -11.63
N ASP A 95 -2.51 2.96 -12.06
CA ASP A 95 -2.75 3.35 -13.45
C ASP A 95 -1.47 3.44 -14.31
N ASP A 96 -0.32 3.26 -13.69
CA ASP A 96 1.00 3.25 -14.32
C ASP A 96 1.68 1.87 -14.30
N ASP A 97 1.05 0.88 -13.67
CA ASP A 97 1.53 -0.50 -13.52
C ASP A 97 0.86 -1.47 -14.52
N TRP A 98 1.14 -2.77 -14.43
CA TRP A 98 0.44 -3.83 -15.17
C TRP A 98 0.49 -5.17 -14.44
N CYS A 99 -0.43 -6.07 -14.81
CA CYS A 99 -0.59 -7.39 -14.21
C CYS A 99 -0.28 -8.52 -15.19
N GLU A 100 0.22 -9.66 -14.70
CA GLU A 100 0.27 -10.90 -15.45
C GLU A 100 -1.15 -11.36 -15.82
N PRO A 101 -1.33 -12.12 -16.93
CA PRO A 101 -2.65 -12.53 -17.40
C PRO A 101 -3.45 -13.36 -16.40
N ASP A 102 -2.81 -14.04 -15.48
CA ASP A 102 -3.41 -14.88 -14.45
C ASP A 102 -3.43 -14.24 -13.04
N PHE A 103 -3.18 -12.94 -12.92
CA PHE A 103 -3.10 -12.25 -11.62
C PHE A 103 -4.35 -12.42 -10.76
N LEU A 104 -5.53 -12.20 -11.34
CA LEU A 104 -6.80 -12.33 -10.59
C LEU A 104 -7.11 -13.78 -10.24
N GLU A 105 -6.87 -14.71 -11.16
CA GLU A 105 -7.06 -16.14 -10.95
C GLU A 105 -6.11 -16.66 -9.88
N PHE A 106 -4.82 -16.34 -9.97
CA PHE A 106 -3.82 -16.73 -8.99
C PHE A 106 -4.16 -16.28 -7.57
N LEU A 107 -4.56 -15.01 -7.39
CA LEU A 107 -4.92 -14.48 -6.08
C LEU A 107 -6.22 -15.14 -5.55
N MET A 108 -7.20 -15.38 -6.42
CA MET A 108 -8.45 -16.03 -6.04
C MET A 108 -8.20 -17.48 -5.62
N ASP A 109 -7.45 -18.25 -6.41
CA ASP A 109 -7.14 -19.65 -6.10
C ASP A 109 -6.33 -19.74 -4.81
N LEU A 110 -5.33 -18.86 -4.64
CA LEU A 110 -4.53 -18.79 -3.43
C LEU A 110 -5.41 -18.52 -2.18
N ALA A 111 -6.39 -17.61 -2.27
CA ALA A 111 -7.32 -17.30 -1.20
C ALA A 111 -8.24 -18.49 -0.88
N MET A 112 -8.81 -19.10 -1.93
CA MET A 112 -9.77 -20.19 -1.78
C MET A 112 -9.13 -21.48 -1.25
N GLU A 113 -7.96 -21.88 -1.78
CA GLU A 113 -7.22 -23.06 -1.33
C GLU A 113 -6.83 -23.01 0.15
N ASN A 114 -6.56 -21.79 0.68
CA ASN A 114 -6.12 -21.59 2.05
C ASN A 114 -7.22 -21.08 2.98
N ASN A 115 -8.48 -20.96 2.48
CA ASN A 115 -9.60 -20.34 3.21
C ASN A 115 -9.18 -18.98 3.82
N ALA A 116 -8.41 -18.20 3.08
CA ALA A 116 -7.86 -16.94 3.54
C ALA A 116 -8.85 -15.78 3.32
N ASP A 117 -8.70 -14.73 4.12
CA ASP A 117 -9.44 -13.47 3.99
C ASP A 117 -8.67 -12.46 3.14
N ILE A 118 -7.33 -12.65 3.05
CA ILE A 118 -6.43 -11.84 2.22
C ILE A 118 -5.44 -12.79 1.52
N ALA A 119 -5.28 -12.64 0.21
CA ALA A 119 -4.22 -13.29 -0.57
C ALA A 119 -3.25 -12.24 -1.11
N ILE A 120 -1.95 -12.56 -1.11
CA ILE A 120 -0.87 -11.65 -1.48
C ILE A 120 0.08 -12.33 -2.45
N CYS A 121 0.31 -11.74 -3.63
CA CYS A 121 1.30 -12.18 -4.61
C CYS A 121 2.58 -11.33 -4.54
N GLY A 122 3.60 -11.76 -5.27
CA GLY A 122 4.81 -10.99 -5.49
C GLY A 122 4.65 -9.93 -6.58
N ALA A 123 5.60 -9.00 -6.61
CA ALA A 123 5.74 -8.03 -7.67
C ALA A 123 7.19 -7.91 -8.15
N GLU A 124 7.34 -7.52 -9.41
CA GLU A 124 8.60 -7.04 -9.96
C GLU A 124 8.53 -5.51 -10.07
N LYS A 125 9.56 -4.83 -9.60
CA LYS A 125 9.70 -3.39 -9.74
C LYS A 125 10.75 -3.10 -10.81
N GLU A 126 10.36 -2.35 -11.84
CA GLU A 126 11.26 -1.80 -12.84
C GLU A 126 11.56 -0.32 -12.54
N GLU A 127 12.85 0.02 -12.46
CA GLU A 127 13.33 1.38 -12.23
C GLU A 127 14.61 1.64 -13.03
N ASN A 128 14.55 2.53 -14.02
CA ASN A 128 15.70 2.85 -14.90
C ASN A 128 16.36 1.62 -15.55
N GLY A 129 15.56 0.64 -15.97
CA GLY A 129 16.03 -0.62 -16.55
C GLY A 129 16.59 -1.64 -15.55
N HIS A 130 16.52 -1.33 -14.23
CA HIS A 130 16.86 -2.28 -13.18
C HIS A 130 15.59 -2.94 -12.65
N HIS A 131 15.64 -4.25 -12.47
CA HIS A 131 14.56 -5.07 -11.96
C HIS A 131 14.86 -5.52 -10.53
N SER A 132 13.88 -5.44 -9.63
CA SER A 132 13.96 -5.93 -8.26
C SER A 132 12.65 -6.60 -7.86
N LEU A 133 12.74 -7.66 -7.06
CA LEU A 133 11.58 -8.43 -6.62
C LEU A 133 11.04 -7.90 -5.29
N ILE A 134 9.72 -7.90 -5.15
CA ILE A 134 8.97 -7.67 -3.92
C ILE A 134 8.22 -8.96 -3.64
N GLY A 135 8.60 -9.65 -2.60
CA GLY A 135 8.02 -10.94 -2.23
C GLY A 135 9.08 -12.01 -1.99
N ILE A 136 8.65 -13.12 -1.42
CA ILE A 136 9.46 -14.32 -1.18
C ILE A 136 8.68 -15.49 -1.77
N GLU A 137 9.31 -16.25 -2.67
CA GLU A 137 8.71 -17.43 -3.34
C GLU A 137 8.55 -18.63 -2.39
N GLU A 138 8.05 -18.35 -1.21
CA GLU A 138 7.65 -19.35 -0.23
C GLU A 138 6.22 -19.04 0.20
N LYS A 139 5.33 -20.00 0.04
CA LYS A 139 3.94 -19.86 0.48
C LYS A 139 3.86 -19.96 1.99
N VAL A 140 3.27 -18.95 2.63
CA VAL A 140 3.01 -18.91 4.07
C VAL A 140 1.56 -18.54 4.34
N VAL A 141 1.02 -19.15 5.40
CA VAL A 141 -0.30 -18.80 5.93
C VAL A 141 -0.08 -18.19 7.31
N LEU A 142 -0.63 -17.00 7.51
CA LEU A 142 -0.38 -16.13 8.65
C LEU A 142 -1.70 -15.76 9.34
N ASN A 143 -1.66 -15.61 10.66
CA ASN A 143 -2.70 -14.88 11.37
C ASN A 143 -2.46 -13.35 11.27
N ALA A 144 -3.38 -12.55 11.80
CA ALA A 144 -3.32 -11.09 11.73
C ALA A 144 -2.02 -10.51 12.31
N GLU A 145 -1.60 -10.98 13.49
CA GLU A 145 -0.42 -10.48 14.19
C GLU A 145 0.87 -10.83 13.45
N GLU A 146 1.00 -12.07 12.98
CA GLU A 146 2.11 -12.53 12.16
C GLU A 146 2.22 -11.73 10.84
N ALA A 147 1.09 -11.49 10.16
CA ALA A 147 1.06 -10.69 8.94
C ALA A 147 1.47 -9.23 9.18
N ILE A 148 1.09 -8.64 10.31
CA ILE A 148 1.51 -7.30 10.68
C ILE A 148 3.03 -7.27 10.98
N ILE A 149 3.57 -8.30 11.62
CA ILE A 149 5.02 -8.42 11.82
C ILE A 149 5.76 -8.46 10.48
N GLU A 150 5.29 -9.28 9.53
CA GLU A 150 5.85 -9.32 8.17
C GLU A 150 5.74 -7.96 7.44
N LEU A 151 4.60 -7.26 7.61
CA LEU A 151 4.41 -5.91 7.09
C LEU A 151 5.44 -4.92 7.63
N MET A 152 5.78 -5.00 8.93
CA MET A 152 6.77 -4.11 9.53
C MET A 152 8.16 -4.31 8.91
N TRP A 153 8.57 -5.54 8.64
CA TRP A 153 9.84 -5.87 8.01
C TRP A 153 9.88 -5.62 6.50
N ARG A 154 8.71 -5.55 5.85
CA ARG A 154 8.57 -5.31 4.39
C ARG A 154 9.37 -6.28 3.52
N LYS A 155 9.57 -7.50 3.98
CA LYS A 155 10.33 -8.54 3.25
C LYS A 155 9.42 -9.32 2.29
N ARG A 156 8.25 -9.77 2.78
CA ARG A 156 7.29 -10.55 1.97
C ARG A 156 6.32 -9.66 1.21
N PHE A 157 5.92 -8.55 1.81
CA PHE A 157 5.01 -7.56 1.21
C PHE A 157 5.15 -6.20 1.92
N ASN A 158 4.58 -5.18 1.33
CA ASN A 158 4.61 -3.81 1.83
C ASN A 158 3.20 -3.23 2.06
N ASN A 159 3.10 -1.94 2.41
CA ASN A 159 1.83 -1.27 2.66
C ASN A 159 0.98 -1.06 1.40
N GLY A 160 1.53 -1.13 0.18
CA GLY A 160 0.77 -0.91 -1.05
C GLY A 160 -0.42 -1.86 -1.17
N PHE A 161 -1.55 -1.34 -1.61
CA PHE A 161 -2.78 -2.13 -1.84
C PHE A 161 -2.72 -3.00 -3.10
N PRO A 162 -2.06 -2.60 -4.19
CA PRO A 162 -1.78 -3.52 -5.29
C PRO A 162 -1.05 -4.78 -4.81
N THR A 163 -1.12 -5.86 -5.57
CA THR A 163 -0.63 -7.22 -5.20
C THR A 163 -1.50 -8.00 -4.22
N LYS A 164 -2.61 -7.44 -3.76
CA LYS A 164 -3.44 -8.05 -2.72
C LYS A 164 -4.90 -8.18 -3.14
N LEU A 165 -5.51 -9.28 -2.75
CA LEU A 165 -6.94 -9.54 -2.87
C LEU A 165 -7.53 -9.62 -1.47
N PHE A 166 -8.57 -8.84 -1.20
CA PHE A 166 -9.22 -8.71 0.09
C PHE A 166 -10.66 -9.22 0.01
N LYS A 167 -11.15 -9.97 0.98
CA LYS A 167 -12.59 -10.11 1.17
C LYS A 167 -13.23 -8.74 1.37
N SER A 168 -14.29 -8.42 0.64
CA SER A 168 -14.95 -7.11 0.70
C SER A 168 -15.42 -6.76 2.13
N SER A 169 -15.80 -7.76 2.91
CA SER A 169 -16.20 -7.59 4.31
C SER A 169 -15.10 -7.00 5.21
N LEU A 170 -13.82 -7.22 4.91
CA LEU A 170 -12.70 -6.64 5.66
C LEU A 170 -12.58 -5.13 5.44
N LEU A 171 -12.92 -4.67 4.24
CA LEU A 171 -12.86 -3.25 3.87
C LEU A 171 -14.18 -2.52 4.18
N SER A 172 -15.23 -3.26 4.56
CA SER A 172 -16.50 -2.69 4.99
C SER A 172 -16.28 -1.89 6.28
N GLY A 173 -16.51 -0.58 6.24
CA GLY A 173 -16.27 0.32 7.37
C GLY A 173 -14.84 0.83 7.52
N LEU A 174 -13.88 0.32 6.76
CA LEU A 174 -12.56 0.93 6.62
C LEU A 174 -12.60 1.99 5.51
N ARG A 175 -11.95 3.12 5.76
CA ARG A 175 -11.83 4.22 4.79
C ARG A 175 -10.40 4.72 4.74
N PHE A 176 -9.93 4.95 3.53
CA PHE A 176 -8.70 5.68 3.33
C PHE A 176 -8.83 7.10 3.84
N PRO A 177 -7.77 7.71 4.43
CA PRO A 177 -7.82 9.10 4.83
C PRO A 177 -8.01 10.01 3.59
N GLU A 178 -8.93 10.95 3.70
CA GLU A 178 -9.25 11.88 2.61
C GLU A 178 -8.40 13.16 2.67
N THR A 179 -7.45 13.20 3.61
CA THR A 179 -6.45 14.25 3.76
C THR A 179 -5.08 13.62 3.99
N GLY A 180 -4.00 14.36 3.72
CA GLY A 180 -2.63 13.86 3.90
C GLY A 180 -2.13 13.05 2.70
N LEU A 181 -0.92 12.50 2.85
CA LEU A 181 -0.13 11.93 1.74
C LEU A 181 -0.03 10.40 1.74
N TYR A 182 -0.37 9.71 2.83
CA TYR A 182 -0.06 8.29 3.05
C TYR A 182 -1.29 7.46 3.40
N ASP A 183 -2.13 7.25 2.42
CA ASP A 183 -3.36 6.51 2.57
C ASP A 183 -3.14 5.02 2.91
N ASP A 184 -2.13 4.39 2.32
CA ASP A 184 -1.81 2.97 2.51
C ASP A 184 -1.26 2.66 3.92
N ILE A 185 -0.41 3.53 4.49
CA ILE A 185 0.15 3.36 5.84
C ILE A 185 -0.94 3.42 6.90
N HIS A 186 -1.96 4.24 6.71
CA HIS A 186 -3.08 4.38 7.65
C HIS A 186 -4.05 3.20 7.65
N LEU A 187 -4.11 2.43 6.56
CA LEU A 187 -5.17 1.43 6.39
C LEU A 187 -4.68 -0.01 6.33
N MET A 188 -3.51 -0.29 5.77
CA MET A 188 -3.07 -1.67 5.53
C MET A 188 -3.00 -2.51 6.81
N TYR A 189 -2.43 -1.98 7.89
CA TYR A 189 -2.36 -2.71 9.17
C TYR A 189 -3.74 -2.98 9.78
N LYS A 190 -4.74 -2.09 9.53
CA LYS A 190 -6.12 -2.29 9.98
C LYS A 190 -6.80 -3.41 9.19
N ALA A 191 -6.57 -3.45 7.86
CA ALA A 191 -7.10 -4.50 7.01
C ALA A 191 -6.52 -5.88 7.40
N LEU A 192 -5.19 -5.97 7.60
CA LEU A 192 -4.54 -7.18 8.10
C LEU A 192 -5.04 -7.57 9.49
N GLY A 193 -5.18 -6.60 10.39
CA GLY A 193 -5.64 -6.84 11.77
C GLY A 193 -7.11 -7.24 11.89
N ALA A 194 -7.91 -7.04 10.86
CA ALA A 194 -9.30 -7.50 10.77
C ALA A 194 -9.44 -8.92 10.18
N ALA A 195 -8.40 -9.42 9.50
CA ALA A 195 -8.41 -10.74 8.88
C ALA A 195 -8.14 -11.86 9.89
N ASN A 196 -8.74 -13.03 9.67
CA ASN A 196 -8.42 -14.23 10.45
C ASN A 196 -7.29 -15.05 9.81
N CYS A 197 -7.22 -15.03 8.50
CA CYS A 197 -6.25 -15.80 7.73
C CYS A 197 -5.73 -14.98 6.55
N ILE A 198 -4.41 -14.86 6.45
CA ILE A 198 -3.71 -14.19 5.38
C ILE A 198 -2.77 -15.20 4.72
N VAL A 199 -2.79 -15.31 3.40
CA VAL A 199 -1.84 -16.13 2.66
C VAL A 199 -0.97 -15.25 1.77
N SER A 200 0.35 -15.48 1.82
CA SER A 200 1.32 -14.80 0.96
C SER A 200 2.14 -15.82 0.19
N TYR A 201 2.23 -15.63 -1.13
CA TYR A 201 3.07 -16.41 -2.01
C TYR A 201 3.71 -15.47 -3.04
N GLY A 202 5.00 -15.19 -2.88
CA GLY A 202 5.71 -14.13 -3.60
C GLY A 202 5.99 -14.41 -5.08
N ILE A 203 5.18 -15.24 -5.74
CA ILE A 203 5.22 -15.39 -7.20
C ILE A 203 4.83 -14.06 -7.84
N VAL A 204 5.65 -13.59 -8.78
CA VAL A 204 5.43 -12.32 -9.48
C VAL A 204 4.16 -12.41 -10.35
N LYS A 205 3.18 -11.58 -10.03
CA LYS A 205 1.94 -11.41 -10.79
C LYS A 205 1.62 -9.94 -11.06
N TYR A 206 2.42 -9.03 -10.52
CA TYR A 206 2.24 -7.60 -10.62
C TYR A 206 3.56 -6.92 -10.97
N HIS A 207 3.52 -5.89 -11.84
CA HIS A 207 4.70 -5.16 -12.29
C HIS A 207 4.56 -3.68 -11.95
N VAL A 208 5.47 -3.20 -11.11
CA VAL A 208 5.54 -1.81 -10.65
C VAL A 208 6.50 -1.05 -11.56
N TYR A 209 5.98 -0.06 -12.27
CA TYR A 209 6.77 0.80 -13.16
C TYR A 209 7.16 2.10 -12.48
N ARG A 210 8.45 2.33 -12.32
CA ARG A 210 8.98 3.57 -11.73
C ARG A 210 9.38 4.58 -12.81
N HIS A 211 8.78 5.76 -12.73
CA HIS A 211 9.04 6.88 -13.63
C HIS A 211 8.99 8.20 -12.83
N GLU A 212 9.44 9.31 -13.42
CA GLU A 212 9.53 10.62 -12.75
C GLU A 212 8.20 11.14 -12.19
N GLY A 213 7.08 10.73 -12.77
CA GLY A 213 5.73 11.14 -12.33
C GLY A 213 5.11 10.28 -11.22
N ASN A 214 5.81 9.30 -10.65
CA ASN A 214 5.25 8.48 -9.57
C ASN A 214 5.02 9.31 -8.30
N ASN A 215 3.86 9.11 -7.64
CA ASN A 215 3.57 9.75 -6.36
C ASN A 215 4.55 9.33 -5.24
N SER A 216 5.13 8.13 -5.35
CA SER A 216 6.14 7.62 -4.43
C SER A 216 7.55 8.19 -4.64
N ALA A 217 7.78 9.08 -5.59
CA ALA A 217 9.07 9.74 -5.78
C ALA A 217 9.51 10.47 -4.50
N ALA A 218 8.58 11.11 -3.78
CA ALA A 218 8.85 11.76 -2.50
C ALA A 218 9.32 10.78 -1.39
N THR A 219 8.96 9.48 -1.47
CA THR A 219 9.40 8.46 -0.50
C THR A 219 10.73 7.81 -0.89
N SER A 220 11.09 7.83 -2.17
CA SER A 220 12.30 7.23 -2.71
C SER A 220 13.50 8.21 -2.77
N GLN A 221 13.23 9.52 -2.79
CA GLN A 221 14.24 10.56 -2.87
C GLN A 221 14.35 11.35 -1.56
N ASP A 222 15.38 11.08 -0.76
CA ASP A 222 15.54 11.68 0.57
C ASP A 222 15.50 13.22 0.55
N ARG A 223 15.97 13.85 -0.52
CA ARG A 223 15.95 15.31 -0.70
C ARG A 223 14.56 15.91 -0.89
N MET A 224 13.55 15.08 -1.17
CA MET A 224 12.15 15.51 -1.33
C MET A 224 11.40 15.56 0.00
N ILE A 225 12.03 15.19 1.12
CA ILE A 225 11.42 15.23 2.45
C ILE A 225 11.19 16.68 2.86
N THR A 226 9.93 17.02 3.15
CA THR A 226 9.51 18.34 3.63
C THR A 226 8.95 18.26 5.04
N SER A 227 8.79 19.40 5.71
CA SER A 227 8.16 19.50 7.02
C SER A 227 6.72 18.92 7.01
N GLN A 228 5.92 19.23 5.98
CA GLN A 228 4.57 18.68 5.84
C GLN A 228 4.59 17.16 5.68
N TYR A 229 5.50 16.65 4.87
CA TYR A 229 5.73 15.22 4.70
C TYR A 229 5.99 14.50 6.03
N LEU A 230 6.91 15.06 6.85
CA LEU A 230 7.24 14.50 8.16
C LEU A 230 6.07 14.58 9.15
N CYS A 231 5.28 15.66 9.08
CA CYS A 231 4.09 15.80 9.91
C CYS A 231 3.12 14.64 9.67
N ASP A 232 2.74 14.42 8.42
CA ASP A 232 1.78 13.38 8.03
C ASP A 232 2.34 11.97 8.32
N TYR A 233 3.62 11.76 8.03
CA TYR A 233 4.27 10.46 8.22
C TYR A 233 4.37 10.08 9.71
N ARG A 234 4.80 11.03 10.55
CA ARG A 234 4.88 10.82 12.01
C ARG A 234 3.50 10.57 12.61
N ALA A 235 2.48 11.30 12.15
CA ALA A 235 1.11 11.09 12.59
C ALA A 235 0.61 9.68 12.25
N ALA A 236 0.86 9.22 11.01
CA ALA A 236 0.50 7.88 10.55
C ALA A 236 1.18 6.77 11.38
N TYR A 237 2.49 6.94 11.66
CA TYR A 237 3.22 5.95 12.47
C TYR A 237 2.74 5.91 13.91
N ARG A 238 2.50 7.06 14.55
CA ARG A 238 1.95 7.14 15.91
C ARG A 238 0.57 6.51 16.02
N GLU A 239 -0.33 6.82 15.09
CA GLU A 239 -1.65 6.20 15.02
C GLU A 239 -1.54 4.69 14.91
N ARG A 240 -0.69 4.20 14.01
CA ARG A 240 -0.44 2.76 13.83
C ARG A 240 0.07 2.12 15.11
N THR A 241 1.12 2.67 15.73
CA THR A 241 1.70 2.14 16.97
C THR A 241 0.65 2.08 18.08
N LYS A 242 -0.12 3.16 18.27
CA LYS A 242 -1.20 3.20 19.25
C LYS A 242 -2.21 2.08 19.00
N TRP A 243 -2.74 1.98 17.80
CA TRP A 243 -3.72 0.96 17.42
C TRP A 243 -3.18 -0.46 17.61
N LEU A 244 -1.92 -0.71 17.23
CA LEU A 244 -1.27 -2.00 17.40
C LEU A 244 -1.07 -2.37 18.88
N CYS A 245 -0.69 -1.42 19.72
CA CYS A 245 -0.57 -1.63 21.17
C CYS A 245 -1.92 -1.96 21.82
N GLU A 246 -3.01 -1.33 21.36
CA GLU A 246 -4.37 -1.63 21.84
C GLU A 246 -4.86 -3.00 21.35
N ARG A 247 -4.57 -3.35 20.10
CA ARG A 247 -5.05 -4.59 19.47
C ARG A 247 -4.21 -5.82 19.82
N PHE A 248 -2.88 -5.66 19.94
CA PHE A 248 -1.89 -6.71 20.21
C PHE A 248 -0.93 -6.26 21.32
N PRO A 249 -1.40 -6.13 22.57
CA PRO A 249 -0.62 -5.54 23.68
C PRO A 249 0.60 -6.38 24.08
N SER A 250 0.60 -7.67 23.83
CA SER A 250 1.74 -8.57 24.11
C SER A 250 3.01 -8.15 23.36
N ASN A 251 2.87 -7.55 22.20
CA ASN A 251 3.97 -7.09 21.36
C ASN A 251 4.16 -5.56 21.35
N ALA A 252 3.66 -4.85 22.38
CA ALA A 252 3.74 -3.38 22.45
C ALA A 252 5.19 -2.86 22.26
N TYR A 253 6.17 -3.52 22.90
CA TYR A 253 7.58 -3.15 22.75
C TYR A 253 8.06 -3.26 21.29
N TYR A 254 7.61 -4.28 20.58
CA TYR A 254 7.92 -4.49 19.16
C TYR A 254 7.31 -3.39 18.28
N TRP A 255 6.07 -2.96 18.55
CA TRP A 255 5.44 -1.88 17.81
C TRP A 255 6.14 -0.54 18.01
N TYR A 256 6.55 -0.23 19.25
CA TYR A 256 7.36 0.96 19.55
C TYR A 256 8.73 0.92 18.88
N TYR A 257 9.37 -0.25 18.81
CA TYR A 257 10.64 -0.39 18.10
C TYR A 257 10.53 0.11 16.65
N PHE A 258 9.50 -0.27 15.90
CA PHE A 258 9.31 0.19 14.52
C PHE A 258 9.00 1.68 14.41
N GLU A 259 8.40 2.29 15.40
CA GLU A 259 8.23 3.75 15.43
C GLU A 259 9.57 4.44 15.67
N TRP A 260 10.39 3.96 16.57
CA TRP A 260 11.74 4.48 16.80
C TRP A 260 12.67 4.24 15.60
N SER A 261 12.61 3.08 14.97
CA SER A 261 13.33 2.75 13.73
C SER A 261 12.99 3.73 12.61
N PHE A 262 11.70 4.05 12.44
CA PHE A 262 11.28 5.09 11.51
C PHE A 262 11.87 6.47 11.89
N MET A 263 11.77 6.88 13.15
CA MET A 263 12.27 8.17 13.60
C MET A 263 13.78 8.31 13.37
N ILE A 264 14.58 7.32 13.75
CA ILE A 264 16.04 7.39 13.56
C ILE A 264 16.44 7.39 12.09
N SER A 265 15.70 6.68 11.25
CA SER A 265 15.88 6.72 9.80
C SER A 265 15.62 8.13 9.25
N MET A 266 14.55 8.82 9.69
CA MET A 266 14.27 10.19 9.27
C MET A 266 15.30 11.18 9.81
N VAL A 267 15.75 11.04 11.06
CA VAL A 267 16.84 11.85 11.64
C VAL A 267 18.10 11.73 10.78
N ASN A 268 18.52 10.51 10.45
CA ASN A 268 19.69 10.29 9.60
C ASN A 268 19.53 10.94 8.21
N LYS A 269 18.37 10.80 7.57
CA LYS A 269 18.09 11.40 6.25
C LYS A 269 18.12 12.92 6.28
N ILE A 270 17.53 13.54 7.31
CA ILE A 270 17.52 15.00 7.48
C ILE A 270 18.94 15.53 7.65
N ILE A 271 19.75 14.92 8.51
CA ILE A 271 21.12 15.35 8.79
C ILE A 271 22.01 15.12 7.55
N LYS A 272 21.96 13.92 6.95
CA LYS A 272 22.79 13.55 5.80
C LYS A 272 22.55 14.44 4.57
N ASN A 273 21.33 14.94 4.39
CA ASN A 273 20.94 15.75 3.24
C ASN A 273 20.79 17.24 3.55
N ASP A 274 21.16 17.69 4.78
CA ASP A 274 21.06 19.08 5.25
C ASP A 274 19.68 19.71 5.02
N LEU A 275 18.61 19.00 5.44
CA LEU A 275 17.24 19.43 5.22
C LEU A 275 16.81 20.46 6.28
N THR A 276 17.28 21.69 6.17
CA THR A 276 17.08 22.76 7.16
C THR A 276 15.62 23.10 7.42
N GLY A 277 14.74 22.94 6.41
CA GLY A 277 13.29 23.11 6.55
C GLY A 277 12.62 22.10 7.48
N CYS A 278 13.34 21.06 7.92
CA CYS A 278 12.84 19.98 8.79
C CYS A 278 13.34 20.06 10.24
N SER A 279 14.02 21.16 10.63
CA SER A 279 14.71 21.30 11.92
C SER A 279 13.81 21.10 13.15
N ILE A 280 12.55 21.55 13.11
CA ILE A 280 11.58 21.34 14.21
C ILE A 280 11.34 19.83 14.40
N HIS A 281 11.03 19.12 13.32
CA HIS A 281 10.81 17.67 13.37
C HIS A 281 12.06 16.90 13.78
N LEU A 282 13.23 17.34 13.32
CA LEU A 282 14.51 16.77 13.73
C LEU A 282 14.67 16.82 15.25
N ASN A 283 14.53 18.01 15.84
CA ASN A 283 14.66 18.20 17.28
C ASN A 283 13.65 17.37 18.09
N GLU A 284 12.39 17.34 17.65
CA GLU A 284 11.35 16.56 18.32
C GLU A 284 11.63 15.05 18.26
N MET A 285 12.06 14.53 17.11
CA MET A 285 12.41 13.11 16.97
C MET A 285 13.65 12.74 17.79
N GLN A 286 14.68 13.61 17.82
CA GLN A 286 15.87 13.39 18.65
C GLN A 286 15.52 13.36 20.14
N GLN A 287 14.67 14.28 20.61
CA GLN A 287 14.21 14.29 21.99
C GLN A 287 13.42 13.03 22.37
N GLU A 288 12.54 12.58 21.47
CA GLU A 288 11.76 11.36 21.66
C GLU A 288 12.66 10.12 21.71
N LEU A 289 13.59 10.00 20.78
CA LEU A 289 14.57 8.92 20.75
C LEU A 289 15.49 8.92 21.99
N SER A 290 15.91 10.10 22.45
CA SER A 290 16.72 10.22 23.68
C SER A 290 15.98 9.71 24.92
N ARG A 291 14.66 10.00 25.05
CA ARG A 291 13.82 9.48 26.16
C ARG A 291 13.73 7.97 26.16
N HIS A 292 13.80 7.33 25.00
CA HIS A 292 13.65 5.89 24.83
C HIS A 292 14.95 5.18 24.44
N ARG A 293 16.08 5.89 24.48
CA ARG A 293 17.38 5.45 23.98
C ARG A 293 17.79 4.08 24.49
N GLU A 294 17.71 3.87 25.80
CA GLU A 294 18.12 2.60 26.42
C GLU A 294 17.25 1.44 25.92
N LYS A 295 15.92 1.63 25.85
CA LYS A 295 15.00 0.63 25.33
C LYS A 295 15.29 0.33 23.86
N PHE A 296 15.52 1.36 23.05
CA PHE A 296 15.74 1.19 21.62
C PHE A 296 17.07 0.46 21.33
N ILE A 297 18.17 0.88 21.96
CA ILE A 297 19.50 0.26 21.76
C ILE A 297 19.51 -1.22 22.21
N ASN A 298 18.75 -1.56 23.23
CA ASN A 298 18.68 -2.93 23.75
C ASN A 298 17.55 -3.77 23.10
N ALA A 299 16.86 -3.25 22.09
CA ALA A 299 15.85 -4.03 21.39
C ALA A 299 16.52 -5.22 20.67
N PRO A 300 15.96 -6.46 20.83
CA PRO A 300 16.54 -7.66 20.19
C PRO A 300 16.58 -7.59 18.66
N TRP A 301 15.79 -6.69 18.08
CA TRP A 301 15.61 -6.54 16.63
C TRP A 301 16.40 -5.38 16.03
N ILE A 302 17.09 -4.57 16.86
CA ILE A 302 17.79 -3.39 16.38
C ILE A 302 18.88 -3.77 15.36
N LEU A 303 18.89 -3.05 14.26
CA LEU A 303 19.88 -3.21 13.22
C LEU A 303 21.18 -2.46 13.61
N GLU A 304 22.33 -2.97 13.18
CA GLU A 304 23.62 -2.41 13.57
C GLU A 304 23.74 -0.92 13.18
N TYR A 305 23.32 -0.55 11.98
CA TYR A 305 23.33 0.85 11.53
C TYR A 305 22.36 1.75 12.32
N GLU A 306 21.23 1.22 12.81
CA GLU A 306 20.31 1.99 13.67
C GLU A 306 20.95 2.28 15.03
N ARG A 307 21.63 1.29 15.59
CA ARG A 307 22.40 1.45 16.82
C ARG A 307 23.47 2.53 16.69
N GLU A 308 24.20 2.53 15.59
CA GLU A 308 25.19 3.56 15.27
C GLU A 308 24.53 4.94 15.16
N TRP A 309 23.42 5.06 14.42
CA TRP A 309 22.71 6.34 14.27
C TRP A 309 22.17 6.88 15.60
N VAL A 310 21.63 6.00 16.45
CA VAL A 310 21.16 6.42 17.80
C VAL A 310 22.33 6.95 18.65
N CYS A 311 23.48 6.29 18.59
CA CYS A 311 24.66 6.76 19.31
C CYS A 311 25.17 8.13 18.83
N ASN A 312 25.01 8.42 17.54
CA ASN A 312 25.50 9.65 16.94
C ASN A 312 24.50 10.81 17.00
N TYR A 313 23.20 10.54 17.01
CA TYR A 313 22.18 11.56 16.76
C TYR A 313 21.14 11.72 17.86
N ALA A 314 21.04 10.79 18.86
CA ALA A 314 19.97 10.82 19.87
C ALA A 314 20.47 10.64 21.31
#